data_2f7b62d221ed894ad032307a47252c20
#
_entry.id   2f7b62d221ed894ad032307a47252c20
#
_cell.length_a   1.000
_cell.length_b   1.000
_cell.length_c   1.000
_cell.angle_alpha   90.00
_cell.angle_beta   90.00
_cell.angle_gamma   90.00
#
_symmetry.space_group_name_H-M   'P 1'
#
loop_
_entity.id
_entity.type
_entity.pdbx_description
1 polymer ?
#
loop_
_entity_poly.entity_id
_entity_poly.type
_entity_poly.pdbx_seq_one_letter_code
_entity_poly.pdbx_strand_id
1 'polypeptide(L)'
;ITRFNGDGIIVATPTGSTAYSMSAGGPLVEPENENIIMTPICAHSLAGKSFVLAPGRQITIVPERIHDRPAILVADGGDSIALIRGDQIRVRRSDNYTLLADTGIRSFYETAFGKLTDRL
;
A
#
# COMPACT_ATOMS: atom_id res chain seq x y z
N ILE A 1 -3.91 -15.62 -1.99
CA ILE A 1 -3.70 -15.71 -0.53
C ILE A 1 -5.04 -15.66 0.18
N THR A 2 -5.85 -14.66 -0.08
CA THR A 2 -7.12 -14.47 0.62
C THR A 2 -8.14 -13.74 -0.25
N ARG A 3 -9.39 -13.82 0.14
CA ARG A 3 -10.51 -13.05 -0.40
C ARG A 3 -11.13 -12.27 0.75
N PHE A 4 -11.46 -11.02 0.51
CA PHE A 4 -12.15 -10.20 1.51
C PHE A 4 -13.09 -9.20 0.85
N ASN A 5 -14.07 -8.74 1.61
CA ASN A 5 -14.92 -7.62 1.24
C ASN A 5 -14.39 -6.36 1.92
N GLY A 6 -14.26 -5.29 1.18
CA GLY A 6 -13.76 -4.02 1.66
C GLY A 6 -13.84 -2.95 0.58
N ASP A 7 -13.35 -1.76 0.89
CA ASP A 7 -13.40 -0.63 -0.01
C ASP A 7 -12.23 -0.62 -1.00
N GLY A 8 -11.18 -1.38 -0.72
CA GLY A 8 -10.02 -1.46 -1.60
C GLY A 8 -8.83 -2.14 -0.96
N ILE A 9 -7.70 -1.99 -1.64
CA ILE A 9 -6.41 -2.50 -1.18
C ILE A 9 -5.31 -1.52 -1.58
N ILE A 10 -4.37 -1.32 -0.70
CA ILE A 10 -3.18 -0.49 -0.92
C ILE A 10 -1.97 -1.40 -0.99
N VAL A 11 -1.14 -1.20 -2.01
CA VAL A 11 0.18 -1.80 -2.09
C VAL A 11 1.20 -0.68 -1.99
N ALA A 12 2.10 -0.77 -1.04
CA ALA A 12 3.06 0.28 -0.75
C ALA A 12 4.49 -0.24 -0.64
N THR A 13 5.42 0.63 -0.94
CA THR A 13 6.84 0.47 -0.57
C THR A 13 7.03 0.79 0.91
N PRO A 14 8.18 0.44 1.53
CA PRO A 14 8.48 0.88 2.89
C PRO A 14 8.38 2.40 3.07
N THR A 15 8.90 3.17 2.13
CA THR A 15 8.77 4.64 2.14
C THR A 15 7.30 5.06 2.09
N GLY A 16 6.47 4.40 1.30
CA GLY A 16 5.04 4.68 1.19
C GLY A 16 4.21 4.19 2.38
N SER A 17 4.79 3.40 3.30
CA SER A 17 4.09 2.86 4.47
C SER A 17 3.58 3.94 5.42
N THR A 18 4.20 5.11 5.41
CA THR A 18 3.84 6.28 6.25
C THR A 18 2.77 7.19 5.63
N ALA A 19 2.28 6.87 4.45
CA ALA A 19 1.25 7.61 3.73
C ALA A 19 -0.14 6.96 3.91
N TYR A 20 -0.86 6.74 2.85
CA TYR A 20 -2.22 6.21 2.90
C TYR A 20 -2.30 4.81 3.53
N SER A 21 -1.29 3.97 3.32
CA SER A 21 -1.20 2.65 3.98
C SER A 21 -1.30 2.76 5.50
N MET A 22 -0.61 3.73 6.10
CA MET A 22 -0.69 3.99 7.54
C MET A 22 -2.10 4.41 7.96
N SER A 23 -2.75 5.29 7.22
CA SER A 23 -4.12 5.73 7.51
C SER A 23 -5.13 4.59 7.43
N ALA A 24 -4.87 3.59 6.60
CA ALA A 24 -5.68 2.39 6.49
C ALA A 24 -5.35 1.31 7.54
N GLY A 25 -4.43 1.59 8.46
CA GLY A 25 -4.04 0.69 9.54
C GLY A 25 -2.87 -0.23 9.21
N GLY A 26 -2.14 0.06 8.15
CA GLY A 26 -0.92 -0.67 7.80
C GLY A 26 0.26 -0.34 8.73
N PRO A 27 1.26 -1.23 8.80
CA PRO A 27 2.42 -1.04 9.65
C PRO A 27 3.34 0.06 9.12
N LEU A 28 4.08 0.69 10.02
CA LEU A 28 5.23 1.51 9.68
C LEU A 28 6.41 0.60 9.38
N VAL A 29 7.05 0.84 8.25
CA VAL A 29 8.21 0.05 7.81
C VAL A 29 9.36 0.99 7.50
N GLU A 30 10.52 0.68 8.04
CA GLU A 30 11.74 1.47 7.79
C GLU A 30 12.08 1.50 6.30
N PRO A 31 12.43 2.68 5.76
CA PRO A 31 12.70 2.86 4.33
C PRO A 31 13.85 2.00 3.79
N GLU A 32 14.75 1.56 4.65
CA GLU A 32 15.88 0.70 4.29
C GLU A 32 15.46 -0.73 3.97
N ASN A 33 14.27 -1.15 4.40
CA ASN A 33 13.69 -2.43 4.03
C ASN A 33 13.25 -2.41 2.55
N GLU A 34 13.17 -3.59 1.97
CA GLU A 34 12.75 -3.75 0.58
C GLU A 34 11.43 -4.51 0.44
N ASN A 35 10.75 -4.73 1.54
CA ASN A 35 9.48 -5.43 1.61
C ASN A 35 8.38 -4.69 0.83
N ILE A 36 7.38 -5.43 0.41
CA ILE A 36 6.14 -4.88 -0.15
C ILE A 36 5.06 -4.98 0.93
N ILE A 37 4.37 -3.89 1.19
CA ILE A 37 3.30 -3.83 2.17
C ILE A 37 1.95 -3.84 1.45
N MET A 38 1.06 -4.70 1.88
CA MET A 38 -0.30 -4.81 1.35
C MET A 38 -1.29 -4.58 2.48
N THR A 39 -2.10 -3.53 2.36
CA THR A 39 -3.04 -3.10 3.40
C THR A 39 -4.45 -3.00 2.83
N PRO A 40 -5.40 -3.82 3.31
CA PRO A 40 -6.81 -3.67 2.95
C PRO A 40 -7.40 -2.37 3.49
N ILE A 41 -8.36 -1.80 2.76
CA ILE A 41 -9.11 -0.63 3.16
C ILE A 41 -10.48 -1.07 3.65
N CYS A 42 -10.81 -0.77 4.90
CA CYS A 42 -12.13 -1.05 5.49
C CYS A 42 -12.60 -2.49 5.25
N ALA A 43 -11.72 -3.46 5.48
CA ALA A 43 -12.08 -4.86 5.32
C ALA A 43 -13.04 -5.32 6.43
N HIS A 44 -14.09 -6.05 6.04
CA HIS A 44 -15.16 -6.48 6.94
C HIS A 44 -14.92 -7.84 7.59
N SER A 45 -13.72 -8.40 7.50
CA SER A 45 -13.41 -9.70 8.07
C SER A 45 -12.02 -9.76 8.67
N LEU A 46 -11.80 -10.77 9.52
CA LEU A 46 -10.47 -11.08 10.06
C LEU A 46 -9.44 -11.44 8.97
N ALA A 47 -9.89 -11.78 7.77
CA ALA A 47 -9.04 -11.98 6.61
C ALA A 47 -8.45 -10.67 6.05
N GLY A 48 -8.96 -9.52 6.46
CA GLY A 48 -8.50 -8.20 6.05
C GLY A 48 -7.30 -7.67 6.82
N LYS A 49 -6.32 -8.51 7.08
CA LYS A 49 -5.06 -8.09 7.73
C LYS A 49 -4.08 -7.53 6.72
N SER A 50 -3.20 -6.66 7.20
CA SER A 50 -2.05 -6.20 6.44
C SER A 50 -0.99 -7.30 6.34
N PHE A 51 -0.30 -7.33 5.22
CA PHE A 51 0.82 -8.24 4.97
C PHE A 51 2.09 -7.46 4.68
N VAL A 52 3.18 -7.91 5.26
CA VAL A 52 4.53 -7.50 4.87
C VAL A 52 5.13 -8.64 4.09
N LEU A 53 5.34 -8.44 2.81
CA LEU A 53 5.75 -9.47 1.87
C LEU A 53 7.22 -9.31 1.50
N ALA A 54 7.89 -10.43 1.25
CA ALA A 54 9.27 -10.42 0.77
C ALA A 54 9.39 -9.68 -0.57
N PRO A 55 10.52 -9.03 -0.85
CA PRO A 55 10.69 -8.18 -2.04
C PRO A 55 10.56 -8.93 -3.37
N GLY A 56 10.83 -10.22 -3.39
CA GLY A 56 10.69 -11.05 -4.59
C GLY A 56 9.26 -11.53 -4.88
N ARG A 57 8.28 -11.16 -4.05
CA ARG A 57 6.89 -11.57 -4.26
C ARG A 57 6.20 -10.71 -5.31
N GLN A 58 5.37 -11.36 -6.11
CA GLN A 58 4.41 -10.70 -6.98
C GLN A 58 3.03 -10.80 -6.35
N ILE A 59 2.31 -9.70 -6.33
CA ILE A 59 0.93 -9.64 -5.86
C ILE A 59 0.02 -9.62 -7.09
N THR A 60 -0.99 -10.45 -7.10
CA THR A 60 -2.06 -10.39 -8.11
C THR A 60 -3.35 -10.04 -7.40
N ILE A 61 -3.96 -8.95 -7.81
CA ILE A 61 -5.23 -8.46 -7.28
C ILE A 61 -6.29 -8.66 -8.35
N VAL A 62 -7.37 -9.34 -8.00
CA VAL A 62 -8.50 -9.58 -8.89
C VAL A 62 -9.72 -8.92 -8.27
N PRO A 63 -10.16 -7.77 -8.79
CA PRO A 63 -11.39 -7.15 -8.36
C PRO A 63 -12.58 -8.03 -8.75
N GLU A 64 -13.40 -8.36 -7.78
CA GLU A 64 -14.65 -9.07 -7.99
C GLU A 64 -15.83 -8.11 -7.90
N ARG A 65 -16.98 -8.47 -8.45
CA ARG A 65 -18.22 -7.68 -8.35
C ARG A 65 -18.12 -6.25 -8.91
N ILE A 66 -17.27 -6.03 -9.91
CA ILE A 66 -17.13 -4.72 -10.58
C ILE A 66 -18.45 -4.23 -11.19
N HIS A 67 -19.32 -5.15 -11.61
CA HIS A 67 -20.63 -4.83 -12.15
C HIS A 67 -21.55 -4.14 -11.12
N ASP A 68 -21.37 -4.45 -9.83
CA ASP A 68 -22.14 -3.84 -8.74
C ASP A 68 -21.43 -2.61 -8.17
N ARG A 69 -20.08 -2.62 -8.17
CA ARG A 69 -19.24 -1.60 -7.55
C ARG A 69 -18.07 -1.28 -8.47
N PRO A 70 -18.11 -0.13 -9.15
CA PRO A 70 -16.99 0.31 -9.97
C PRO A 70 -15.70 0.37 -9.16
N ALA A 71 -14.60 -0.05 -9.76
CA ALA A 71 -13.28 0.00 -9.16
C ALA A 71 -12.32 0.78 -10.05
N ILE A 72 -11.37 1.46 -9.42
CA ILE A 72 -10.32 2.20 -10.09
C ILE A 72 -8.96 1.79 -9.56
N LEU A 73 -7.94 1.92 -10.39
CA LEU A 73 -6.54 1.81 -10.01
C LEU A 73 -5.92 3.21 -10.02
N VAL A 74 -5.24 3.56 -8.95
CA VAL A 74 -4.50 4.82 -8.82
C VAL A 74 -3.08 4.50 -8.39
N ALA A 75 -2.09 5.09 -9.07
CA ALA A 75 -0.69 4.99 -8.69
C ALA A 75 -0.17 6.36 -8.28
N ASP A 76 0.34 6.45 -7.04
CA ASP A 76 0.98 7.65 -6.47
C ASP A 76 0.14 8.94 -6.61
N GLY A 77 -1.17 8.82 -6.42
CA GLY A 77 -2.08 9.96 -6.53
C GLY A 77 -2.26 10.52 -7.95
N GLY A 78 -1.80 9.79 -8.95
CA GLY A 78 -1.97 10.16 -10.36
C GLY A 78 -3.38 9.91 -10.90
N ASP A 79 -3.50 9.86 -12.21
CA ASP A 79 -4.77 9.62 -12.88
C ASP A 79 -5.34 8.24 -12.54
N SER A 80 -6.65 8.17 -12.42
CA SER A 80 -7.35 6.92 -12.15
C SER A 80 -7.56 6.13 -13.45
N ILE A 81 -7.38 4.81 -13.35
CA ILE A 81 -7.68 3.87 -14.43
C ILE A 81 -8.92 3.08 -14.02
N ALA A 82 -9.98 3.19 -14.80
CA ALA A 82 -11.18 2.40 -14.57
C ALA A 82 -10.91 0.92 -14.85
N LEU A 83 -11.30 0.07 -13.91
CA LEU A 83 -11.17 -1.37 -14.04
C LEU A 83 -12.46 -1.97 -14.57
N ILE A 84 -12.34 -2.97 -15.43
CA ILE A 84 -13.46 -3.73 -15.98
C ILE A 84 -13.42 -5.18 -15.50
N ARG A 85 -14.51 -5.88 -15.67
CA ARG A 85 -14.62 -7.29 -15.31
C ARG A 85 -13.54 -8.12 -16.00
N GLY A 86 -12.84 -8.93 -15.21
CA GLY A 86 -11.76 -9.79 -15.70
C GLY A 86 -10.38 -9.17 -15.61
N ASP A 87 -10.28 -7.88 -15.30
CA ASP A 87 -8.99 -7.23 -15.08
C ASP A 87 -8.25 -7.85 -13.90
N GLN A 88 -6.94 -7.96 -14.05
CA GLN A 88 -6.02 -8.36 -13.01
C GLN A 88 -4.93 -7.32 -12.86
N ILE A 89 -4.69 -6.90 -11.63
CA ILE A 89 -3.59 -6.00 -11.32
C ILE A 89 -2.44 -6.84 -10.78
N ARG A 90 -1.28 -6.74 -11.41
CA ARG A 90 -0.06 -7.40 -10.95
C ARG A 90 0.91 -6.35 -10.44
N VAL A 91 1.34 -6.52 -9.20
CA VAL A 91 2.29 -5.62 -8.55
C VAL A 91 3.54 -6.40 -8.21
N ARG A 92 4.67 -5.88 -8.60
CA ARG A 92 5.99 -6.42 -8.25
C ARG A 92 6.95 -5.26 -7.99
N ARG A 93 8.04 -5.55 -7.29
CA ARG A 93 9.11 -4.61 -7.11
C ARG A 93 9.74 -4.24 -8.45
N SER A 94 9.98 -2.95 -8.65
CA SER A 94 10.72 -2.45 -9.80
C SER A 94 12.22 -2.74 -9.66
N ASP A 95 12.90 -2.87 -10.77
CA ASP A 95 14.38 -2.90 -10.82
C ASP A 95 14.98 -1.50 -10.72
N ASN A 96 14.15 -0.47 -10.83
CA ASN A 96 14.55 0.93 -10.72
C ASN A 96 14.32 1.45 -9.30
N TYR A 97 15.18 2.34 -8.86
CA TYR A 97 15.13 2.97 -7.54
C TYR A 97 14.96 4.48 -7.68
N THR A 98 14.20 5.06 -6.75
CA THR A 98 14.22 6.49 -6.50
C THR A 98 15.28 6.78 -5.45
N LEU A 99 16.25 7.62 -5.77
CA LEU A 99 17.28 8.04 -4.85
C LEU A 99 16.80 9.26 -4.07
N LEU A 100 16.74 9.12 -2.75
CA LEU A 100 16.39 10.22 -1.85
C LEU A 100 17.66 10.70 -1.14
N ALA A 101 17.84 12.02 -1.08
CA ALA A 101 18.95 12.61 -0.35
C ALA A 101 18.73 12.47 1.16
N ASP A 102 19.68 11.87 1.85
CA ASP A 102 19.70 11.86 3.31
C ASP A 102 20.50 13.07 3.80
N THR A 103 19.79 14.02 4.40
CA THR A 103 20.42 15.23 4.95
C THR A 103 20.91 15.05 6.38
N GLY A 104 20.61 13.92 7.02
CA GLY A 104 21.00 13.62 8.39
C GLY A 104 20.34 14.47 9.47
N ILE A 105 19.33 15.28 9.12
CA ILE A 105 18.70 16.23 10.06
C ILE A 105 17.80 15.51 11.07
N ARG A 106 17.08 14.47 10.62
CA ARG A 106 16.16 13.69 11.46
C ARG A 106 16.18 12.22 11.06
N SER A 107 16.06 11.36 12.06
CA SER A 107 15.84 9.93 11.80
C SER A 107 14.43 9.68 11.26
N PHE A 108 14.23 8.50 10.65
CA PHE A 108 12.91 8.07 10.21
C PHE A 108 11.88 8.09 11.35
N TYR A 109 12.25 7.60 12.52
CA TYR A 109 11.33 7.54 13.67
C TYR A 109 10.97 8.91 14.21
N GLU A 110 11.94 9.82 14.31
CA GLU A 110 11.66 11.21 14.71
C GLU A 110 10.67 11.88 13.76
N THR A 111 10.85 11.68 12.46
CA THR A 111 9.95 12.23 11.44
C THR A 111 8.56 11.60 11.49
N ALA A 112 8.49 10.27 11.63
CA ALA A 112 7.23 9.55 11.66
C ALA A 112 6.42 9.88 12.92
N PHE A 113 7.04 9.89 14.09
CA PHE A 113 6.37 10.23 15.35
C PHE A 113 6.00 11.70 15.45
N GLY A 114 6.84 12.61 14.95
CA GLY A 114 6.49 14.02 14.86
C GLY A 114 5.20 14.25 14.09
N LYS A 115 5.08 13.66 12.92
CA LYS A 115 3.86 13.75 12.10
C LYS A 115 2.63 13.11 12.76
N LEU A 116 2.79 12.06 13.51
CA LEU A 116 1.70 11.42 14.25
C LEU A 116 1.21 12.29 15.41
N THR A 117 2.14 12.94 16.11
CA THR A 117 1.83 13.81 17.24
C THR A 117 1.15 15.10 16.80
N ASP A 118 1.56 15.68 15.68
CA ASP A 118 0.97 16.91 15.12
C ASP A 118 -0.48 16.72 14.62
N ARG A 119 -0.93 15.47 14.48
CA ARG A 119 -2.30 15.13 14.08
C ARG A 119 -3.25 14.87 15.27
N LEU A 120 -2.73 14.86 16.46
CA LEU A 120 -3.50 14.71 17.69
C LEU A 120 -3.91 16.08 18.23
#